data_80b9d7247691182de1aa3581fe3da729
#
_entry.id   80b9d7247691182de1aa3581fe3da729
#
_cell.length_a   1.000
_cell.length_b   1.000
_cell.length_c   1.000
_cell.angle_alpha   90.00
_cell.angle_beta   90.00
_cell.angle_gamma   90.00
#
_symmetry.space_group_name_H-M   'P 1'
#
loop_
_entity.id
_entity.type
_entity.pdbx_description
1 polymer ?
#
loop_
_entity_poly.entity_id
_entity_poly.type
_entity_poly.pdbx_seq_one_letter_code
_entity_poly.pdbx_strand_id
1 'polypeptide(L)'
;IQDSNIPLQNNGYSQQIDEFDQIFIEVSSTKWNVRGGDIDLIQDNTFFANFSKRIQGLSINSSINESISAEATGAIAKGKYKRTEITTQNGNQGPYKLVGQNGELYVLVVSGSESVFINGNKLERGIDKDYVINYNAGEIIFNSTLPIMSDMRVQVEYQVSEKNYNSFFGFSRIEFKKNKAIHNISFYNENDIKDQPLLQNISDNQIQILSNAGDNTNLMSAPTGIL
;
A
#
# COMPACT_ATOMS: atom_id res chain seq x y z
N ILE A 1 -28.52 18.50 -9.36
CA ILE A 1 -27.19 17.93 -9.13
C ILE A 1 -26.29 19.12 -8.82
N GLN A 2 -26.01 19.29 -7.56
CA GLN A 2 -25.26 20.46 -7.07
C GLN A 2 -23.78 20.15 -7.23
N ASP A 3 -23.08 21.07 -7.91
CA ASP A 3 -21.64 21.03 -8.10
C ASP A 3 -20.94 21.02 -6.74
N SER A 4 -20.10 20.03 -6.50
CA SER A 4 -19.41 19.84 -5.21
C SER A 4 -18.22 20.80 -5.00
N ASN A 5 -18.06 21.80 -5.85
CA ASN A 5 -17.05 22.84 -5.72
C ASN A 5 -17.58 23.98 -4.86
N ILE A 6 -17.35 23.91 -3.56
CA ILE A 6 -17.61 25.05 -2.66
C ILE A 6 -16.31 25.88 -2.62
N PRO A 7 -16.33 27.11 -3.12
CA PRO A 7 -15.16 27.96 -3.01
C PRO A 7 -14.92 28.33 -1.54
N LEU A 8 -13.83 27.89 -0.98
CA LEU A 8 -13.44 28.11 0.42
C LEU A 8 -12.73 29.45 0.65
N GLN A 9 -12.40 30.18 -0.41
CA GLN A 9 -11.78 31.51 -0.33
C GLN A 9 -12.27 32.42 -1.45
N ASN A 10 -12.35 33.73 -1.16
CA ASN A 10 -12.76 34.80 -2.11
C ASN A 10 -11.81 34.97 -3.31
N ASN A 11 -10.77 34.15 -3.44
CA ASN A 11 -9.80 34.21 -4.53
C ASN A 11 -10.14 33.26 -5.68
N GLY A 12 -11.28 32.59 -5.65
CA GLY A 12 -11.76 31.74 -6.74
C GLY A 12 -11.07 30.38 -6.87
N TYR A 13 -10.25 29.96 -5.92
CA TYR A 13 -9.69 28.61 -5.91
C TYR A 13 -10.69 27.64 -5.31
N SER A 14 -10.99 26.56 -6.02
CA SER A 14 -11.73 25.41 -5.47
C SER A 14 -10.76 24.49 -4.75
N GLN A 15 -11.04 24.19 -3.50
CA GLN A 15 -10.29 23.16 -2.77
C GLN A 15 -10.96 21.81 -3.04
N GLN A 16 -10.20 20.86 -3.58
CA GLN A 16 -10.63 19.47 -3.62
C GLN A 16 -10.76 18.97 -2.17
N ILE A 17 -11.91 18.38 -1.86
CA ILE A 17 -12.04 17.66 -0.58
C ILE A 17 -11.17 16.41 -0.72
N ASP A 18 -10.13 16.30 0.11
CA ASP A 18 -9.28 15.12 0.15
C ASP A 18 -10.12 13.89 0.49
N GLU A 19 -9.90 12.80 -0.22
CA GLU A 19 -10.45 11.49 0.14
C GLU A 19 -9.99 11.12 1.56
N PHE A 20 -10.82 10.36 2.28
CA PHE A 20 -10.43 9.87 3.59
C PHE A 20 -9.15 9.05 3.50
N ASP A 21 -8.13 9.47 4.20
CA ASP A 21 -6.83 8.78 4.21
C ASP A 21 -6.91 7.40 4.85
N GLN A 22 -7.71 7.27 5.89
CA GLN A 22 -7.87 6.04 6.65
C GLN A 22 -9.27 5.93 7.24
N ILE A 23 -9.81 4.71 7.22
CA ILE A 23 -11.04 4.35 7.91
C ILE A 23 -10.73 3.17 8.82
N PHE A 24 -10.88 3.37 10.12
CA PHE A 24 -10.67 2.32 11.11
C PHE A 24 -11.58 2.49 12.32
N ILE A 25 -11.79 1.40 13.03
CA ILE A 25 -12.40 1.36 14.35
C ILE A 25 -11.37 0.87 15.35
N GLU A 26 -11.21 1.58 16.45
CA GLU A 26 -10.26 1.23 17.49
C GLU A 26 -10.94 1.11 18.82
N VAL A 27 -10.65 0.03 19.53
CA VAL A 27 -11.06 -0.18 20.92
C VAL A 27 -9.81 -0.40 21.74
N SER A 28 -9.63 0.41 22.75
CA SER A 28 -8.42 0.39 23.56
C SER A 28 -8.71 0.32 25.06
N SER A 29 -7.78 -0.27 25.78
CA SER A 29 -7.70 -0.31 27.24
C SER A 29 -6.27 0.03 27.66
N THR A 30 -6.01 0.15 28.94
CA THR A 30 -4.67 0.44 29.46
C THR A 30 -3.61 -0.61 29.08
N LYS A 31 -4.03 -1.84 28.79
CA LYS A 31 -3.13 -2.97 28.52
C LYS A 31 -3.25 -3.54 27.12
N TRP A 32 -4.26 -3.19 26.38
CA TRP A 32 -4.46 -3.71 25.02
C TRP A 32 -5.19 -2.71 24.13
N ASN A 33 -4.95 -2.86 22.84
CA ASN A 33 -5.58 -2.10 21.80
C ASN A 33 -5.94 -3.06 20.67
N VAL A 34 -7.14 -2.91 20.13
CA VAL A 34 -7.61 -3.65 18.95
C VAL A 34 -8.05 -2.65 17.91
N ARG A 35 -7.49 -2.73 16.72
CA ARG A 35 -7.83 -1.87 15.59
C ARG A 35 -8.31 -2.72 14.43
N GLY A 36 -9.47 -2.39 13.86
CA GLY A 36 -10.03 -2.99 12.65
C GLY A 36 -10.23 -1.95 11.57
N GLY A 37 -9.87 -2.26 10.35
CA GLY A 37 -9.91 -1.36 9.19
C GLY A 37 -8.55 -1.10 8.59
N ASP A 38 -8.25 0.16 8.26
CA ASP A 38 -6.96 0.53 7.69
C ASP A 38 -5.89 0.62 8.79
N ILE A 39 -4.80 -0.09 8.58
CA ILE A 39 -3.69 -0.23 9.52
C ILE A 39 -2.40 0.12 8.81
N ASP A 40 -1.64 1.07 9.37
CA ASP A 40 -0.26 1.32 8.98
C ASP A 40 0.65 0.45 9.84
N LEU A 41 1.17 -0.61 9.25
CA LEU A 41 2.15 -1.46 9.87
C LEU A 41 3.54 -0.96 9.55
N ILE A 42 4.22 -0.42 10.55
CA ILE A 42 5.56 0.15 10.42
C ILE A 42 6.50 -0.67 11.30
N GLN A 43 7.53 -1.22 10.71
CA GLN A 43 8.66 -1.82 11.40
C GLN A 43 9.94 -1.12 10.97
N ASP A 44 10.47 -0.27 11.82
CA ASP A 44 11.67 0.53 11.60
C ASP A 44 12.78 0.27 12.64
N ASN A 45 12.47 -0.59 13.63
CA ASN A 45 13.35 -0.85 14.79
C ASN A 45 14.42 -1.90 14.51
N THR A 46 14.48 -2.47 13.30
CA THR A 46 15.40 -3.55 12.95
C THR A 46 16.27 -3.15 11.78
N PHE A 47 17.52 -3.61 11.76
CA PHE A 47 18.45 -3.28 10.67
C PHE A 47 18.10 -3.99 9.35
N PHE A 48 17.60 -5.22 9.40
CA PHE A 48 17.41 -6.07 8.21
C PHE A 48 15.95 -6.23 7.75
N ALA A 49 14.97 -5.90 8.57
CA ALA A 49 13.57 -6.16 8.31
C ALA A 49 12.71 -4.90 8.47
N ASN A 50 13.17 -3.80 7.88
CA ASN A 50 12.41 -2.56 7.89
C ASN A 50 11.37 -2.58 6.77
N PHE A 51 10.12 -2.34 7.12
CA PHE A 51 9.05 -2.16 6.15
C PHE A 51 7.96 -1.22 6.68
N SER A 52 7.28 -0.60 5.75
CA SER A 52 6.07 0.17 6.00
C SER A 52 5.01 -0.28 5.00
N LYS A 53 3.87 -0.73 5.50
CA LYS A 53 2.80 -1.26 4.66
C LYS A 53 1.44 -0.83 5.18
N ARG A 54 0.58 -0.32 4.30
CA ARG A 54 -0.82 -0.08 4.60
C ARG A 54 -1.64 -1.30 4.20
N ILE A 55 -2.44 -1.80 5.12
CA ILE A 55 -3.23 -3.03 4.98
C ILE A 55 -4.64 -2.82 5.55
N GLN A 56 -5.61 -3.59 5.08
CA GLN A 56 -6.95 -3.64 5.67
C GLN A 56 -7.12 -4.95 6.43
N GLY A 57 -7.35 -4.85 7.75
CA GLY A 57 -7.41 -6.03 8.57
C GLY A 57 -7.72 -5.77 10.03
N LEU A 58 -7.21 -6.64 10.86
CA LEU A 58 -7.33 -6.58 12.31
C LEU A 58 -5.94 -6.62 12.93
N SER A 59 -5.66 -5.67 13.82
CA SER A 59 -4.45 -5.62 14.64
C SER A 59 -4.81 -5.65 16.11
N ILE A 60 -4.08 -6.43 16.86
CA ILE A 60 -4.18 -6.54 18.32
C ILE A 60 -2.81 -6.27 18.90
N ASN A 61 -2.72 -5.28 19.76
CA ASN A 61 -1.53 -4.94 20.53
C ASN A 61 -1.82 -5.15 22.01
N SER A 62 -0.92 -5.77 22.75
CA SER A 62 -1.08 -5.99 24.18
C SER A 62 0.22 -5.81 24.92
N SER A 63 0.15 -5.05 26.02
CA SER A 63 1.20 -5.00 27.05
C SER A 63 0.86 -6.00 28.14
N ILE A 64 1.47 -7.18 28.08
CA ILE A 64 1.23 -8.28 29.04
C ILE A 64 1.70 -7.85 30.43
N ASN A 65 2.87 -7.22 30.49
CA ASN A 65 3.43 -6.58 31.67
C ASN A 65 4.44 -5.49 31.24
N GLU A 66 5.12 -4.85 32.20
CA GLU A 66 6.10 -3.79 31.92
C GLU A 66 7.28 -4.23 31.06
N SER A 67 7.54 -5.53 31.02
CA SER A 67 8.67 -6.11 30.29
C SER A 67 8.28 -6.81 28.98
N ILE A 68 7.01 -7.15 28.79
CA ILE A 68 6.56 -7.96 27.66
C ILE A 68 5.40 -7.27 26.97
N SER A 69 5.57 -7.02 25.67
CA SER A 69 4.50 -6.63 24.78
C SER A 69 4.40 -7.57 23.59
N ALA A 70 3.19 -7.73 23.09
CA ALA A 70 2.89 -8.58 21.94
C ALA A 70 1.98 -7.84 20.96
N GLU A 71 2.21 -8.07 19.69
CA GLU A 71 1.43 -7.57 18.57
C GLU A 71 1.08 -8.72 17.63
N ALA A 72 -0.14 -8.74 17.15
CA ALA A 72 -0.56 -9.64 16.08
C ALA A 72 -1.47 -8.90 15.10
N THR A 73 -1.19 -9.04 13.82
CA THR A 73 -1.95 -8.39 12.75
C THR A 73 -2.25 -9.42 11.67
N GLY A 74 -3.52 -9.52 11.30
CA GLY A 74 -3.99 -10.31 10.16
C GLY A 74 -4.76 -9.41 9.20
N ALA A 75 -4.44 -9.49 7.92
CA ALA A 75 -5.00 -8.58 6.93
C ALA A 75 -5.12 -9.20 5.55
N ILE A 76 -5.95 -8.57 4.72
CA ILE A 76 -5.96 -8.78 3.28
C ILE A 76 -5.31 -7.55 2.64
N ALA A 77 -4.19 -7.75 1.99
CA ALA A 77 -3.54 -6.71 1.23
C ALA A 77 -4.13 -6.67 -0.19
N LYS A 78 -4.57 -5.49 -0.60
CA LYS A 78 -5.09 -5.23 -1.94
C LYS A 78 -4.01 -4.49 -2.72
N GLY A 79 -3.52 -5.12 -3.78
CA GLY A 79 -2.54 -4.50 -4.66
C GLY A 79 -1.12 -5.04 -4.51
N LYS A 80 -0.34 -4.80 -5.56
CA LYS A 80 1.05 -5.22 -5.65
C LYS A 80 1.99 -4.05 -5.35
N TYR A 81 2.99 -4.31 -4.54
CA TYR A 81 4.07 -3.37 -4.29
C TYR A 81 4.86 -3.07 -5.56
N LYS A 82 5.10 -1.80 -5.79
CA LYS A 82 5.93 -1.28 -6.87
C LYS A 82 6.87 -0.22 -6.32
N ARG A 83 8.07 -0.21 -6.85
CA ARG A 83 9.06 0.84 -6.64
C ARG A 83 9.45 1.41 -8.00
N THR A 84 9.35 2.72 -8.15
CA THR A 84 9.67 3.41 -9.40
C THR A 84 10.61 4.57 -9.10
N GLU A 85 11.59 4.77 -9.96
CA GLU A 85 12.43 5.95 -10.00
C GLU A 85 11.87 6.92 -11.04
N ILE A 86 11.60 8.16 -10.63
CA ILE A 86 11.04 9.19 -11.48
C ILE A 86 12.19 9.97 -12.11
N THR A 87 12.18 10.09 -13.44
CA THR A 87 13.10 11.00 -14.15
C THR A 87 12.60 12.43 -14.00
N THR A 88 13.36 13.24 -13.29
CA THR A 88 13.03 14.63 -12.99
C THR A 88 13.60 15.58 -14.03
N GLN A 89 12.99 16.76 -14.14
CA GLN A 89 13.45 17.88 -14.97
C GLN A 89 13.52 19.15 -14.11
N ASN A 90 14.50 20.00 -14.39
CA ASN A 90 14.69 21.24 -13.63
C ASN A 90 13.44 22.11 -13.62
N GLY A 91 12.95 22.44 -12.43
CA GLY A 91 11.80 23.31 -12.23
C GLY A 91 10.45 22.67 -12.59
N ASN A 92 10.40 21.42 -13.00
CA ASN A 92 9.15 20.72 -13.24
C ASN A 92 8.67 20.06 -11.94
N GLN A 93 7.55 20.52 -11.40
CA GLN A 93 6.96 20.00 -10.17
C GLN A 93 5.97 18.83 -10.42
N GLY A 94 5.71 18.48 -11.67
CA GLY A 94 4.77 17.44 -12.06
C GLY A 94 3.56 17.98 -12.85
N PRO A 95 2.51 17.15 -13.05
CA PRO A 95 2.33 15.84 -12.44
C PRO A 95 3.27 14.76 -13.01
N TYR A 96 3.84 13.97 -12.14
CA TYR A 96 4.63 12.77 -12.49
C TYR A 96 3.77 11.53 -12.38
N LYS A 97 3.70 10.75 -13.46
CA LYS A 97 2.93 9.51 -13.54
C LYS A 97 3.62 8.36 -12.84
N LEU A 98 2.88 7.65 -12.01
CA LEU A 98 3.25 6.34 -11.49
C LEU A 98 2.85 5.26 -12.49
N VAL A 99 3.59 4.17 -12.52
CA VAL A 99 3.41 3.11 -13.51
C VAL A 99 3.07 1.78 -12.84
N GLY A 100 2.30 0.95 -13.53
CA GLY A 100 1.95 -0.39 -13.08
C GLY A 100 3.11 -1.39 -13.21
N GLN A 101 2.85 -2.65 -12.84
CA GLN A 101 3.87 -3.70 -12.83
C GLN A 101 4.55 -3.90 -14.17
N ASN A 102 3.79 -3.82 -15.27
CA ASN A 102 4.29 -3.99 -16.64
C ASN A 102 4.47 -2.66 -17.39
N GLY A 103 4.48 -1.54 -16.66
CA GLY A 103 4.66 -0.20 -17.25
C GLY A 103 3.35 0.48 -17.67
N GLU A 104 2.20 0.01 -17.20
CA GLU A 104 0.91 0.66 -17.44
C GLU A 104 0.92 2.09 -16.90
N LEU A 105 0.47 3.05 -17.72
CA LEU A 105 0.46 4.48 -17.38
C LEU A 105 -0.79 4.92 -16.60
N TYR A 106 -1.83 4.10 -16.60
CA TYR A 106 -3.09 4.38 -15.89
C TYR A 106 -3.27 3.36 -14.78
N VAL A 107 -2.86 3.72 -13.58
CA VAL A 107 -2.90 2.85 -12.43
C VAL A 107 -3.69 3.50 -11.31
N LEU A 108 -4.44 2.68 -10.60
CA LEU A 108 -5.01 3.06 -9.31
C LEU A 108 -3.98 2.73 -8.23
N VAL A 109 -3.60 3.73 -7.48
CA VAL A 109 -2.70 3.56 -6.33
C VAL A 109 -3.55 3.35 -5.07
N VAL A 110 -3.17 2.39 -4.25
CA VAL A 110 -3.84 2.19 -2.96
C VAL A 110 -3.58 3.42 -2.07
N SER A 111 -4.65 4.07 -1.64
CA SER A 111 -4.54 5.31 -0.86
C SER A 111 -3.65 5.14 0.35
N GLY A 112 -2.69 6.06 0.53
CA GLY A 112 -1.74 6.09 1.62
C GLY A 112 -0.69 4.98 1.63
N SER A 113 -0.59 4.19 0.56
CA SER A 113 0.45 3.17 0.44
C SER A 113 1.78 3.72 -0.07
N GLU A 114 1.78 4.97 -0.53
CA GLU A 114 2.97 5.57 -1.10
C GLU A 114 3.96 6.03 -0.04
N SER A 115 5.23 5.98 -0.41
CA SER A 115 6.34 6.64 0.25
C SER A 115 7.23 7.27 -0.80
N VAL A 116 7.44 8.56 -0.71
CA VAL A 116 8.24 9.33 -1.67
C VAL A 116 9.56 9.71 -1.03
N PHE A 117 10.64 9.52 -1.78
CA PHE A 117 12.00 9.82 -1.31
C PHE A 117 12.73 10.69 -2.33
N ILE A 118 13.47 11.68 -1.84
CA ILE A 118 14.46 12.43 -2.62
C ILE A 118 15.84 12.18 -2.00
N ASN A 119 16.76 11.68 -2.81
CA ASN A 119 18.13 11.36 -2.37
C ASN A 119 18.19 10.52 -1.09
N GLY A 120 17.19 9.62 -0.91
CA GLY A 120 17.05 8.74 0.25
C GLY A 120 16.32 9.35 1.45
N ASN A 121 15.99 10.64 1.42
CA ASN A 121 15.21 11.30 2.47
C ASN A 121 13.71 11.14 2.18
N LYS A 122 12.95 10.64 3.15
CA LYS A 122 11.51 10.49 3.03
C LYS A 122 10.84 11.86 3.10
N LEU A 123 9.90 12.09 2.19
CA LEU A 123 9.09 13.30 2.10
C LEU A 123 7.77 13.15 2.84
N GLU A 124 7.18 14.29 3.23
CA GLU A 124 5.87 14.37 3.85
C GLU A 124 4.79 14.74 2.82
N ARG A 125 3.67 13.97 2.83
CA ARG A 125 2.51 14.28 2.01
C ARG A 125 1.66 15.36 2.63
N GLY A 126 1.15 16.29 1.81
CA GLY A 126 0.18 17.31 2.19
C GLY A 126 0.24 18.54 1.30
N ILE A 127 -0.85 19.31 1.27
CA ILE A 127 -0.93 20.55 0.47
C ILE A 127 0.15 21.56 0.92
N ASP A 128 0.39 21.65 2.22
CA ASP A 128 1.39 22.54 2.83
C ASP A 128 2.72 21.82 3.13
N LYS A 129 2.92 20.62 2.56
CA LYS A 129 4.10 19.77 2.77
C LYS A 129 4.88 19.63 1.47
N ASP A 130 5.57 18.51 1.28
CA ASP A 130 6.51 18.31 0.18
C ASP A 130 5.81 17.95 -1.14
N TYR A 131 4.72 17.17 -1.08
CA TYR A 131 4.00 16.70 -2.26
C TYR A 131 2.54 16.39 -1.98
N VAL A 132 1.76 16.32 -3.06
CA VAL A 132 0.41 15.77 -3.11
C VAL A 132 0.34 14.65 -4.12
N ILE A 133 -0.60 13.71 -3.92
CA ILE A 133 -0.81 12.58 -4.82
C ILE A 133 -2.29 12.47 -5.20
N ASN A 134 -2.55 12.16 -6.47
CA ASN A 134 -3.84 11.73 -6.96
C ASN A 134 -3.82 10.22 -7.14
N TYR A 135 -4.43 9.49 -6.22
CA TYR A 135 -4.44 8.03 -6.22
C TYR A 135 -5.18 7.42 -7.40
N ASN A 136 -6.25 8.09 -7.88
CA ASN A 136 -7.06 7.63 -9.01
C ASN A 136 -6.34 7.82 -10.34
N ALA A 137 -5.55 8.86 -10.46
CA ALA A 137 -4.75 9.15 -11.65
C ALA A 137 -3.35 8.54 -11.60
N GLY A 138 -2.88 8.10 -10.42
CA GLY A 138 -1.51 7.65 -10.18
C GLY A 138 -0.51 8.78 -10.44
N GLU A 139 -0.76 9.99 -9.94
CA GLU A 139 0.05 11.18 -10.21
C GLU A 139 0.56 11.82 -8.94
N ILE A 140 1.84 12.23 -8.94
CA ILE A 140 2.47 12.99 -7.86
C ILE A 140 2.81 14.39 -8.36
N ILE A 141 2.50 15.39 -7.54
CA ILE A 141 2.86 16.78 -7.76
C ILE A 141 3.65 17.25 -6.55
N PHE A 142 4.86 17.74 -6.78
CA PHE A 142 5.69 18.32 -5.72
C PHE A 142 5.30 19.75 -5.44
N ASN A 143 5.39 20.16 -4.18
CA ASN A 143 5.10 21.53 -3.80
C ASN A 143 6.19 22.49 -4.35
N SER A 144 5.79 23.71 -4.67
CA SER A 144 6.70 24.75 -5.16
C SER A 144 7.79 25.14 -4.17
N THR A 145 7.58 24.86 -2.87
CA THR A 145 8.58 25.07 -1.82
C THR A 145 9.75 24.08 -1.89
N LEU A 146 9.57 22.97 -2.62
CA LEU A 146 10.57 21.94 -2.86
C LEU A 146 10.95 21.94 -4.36
N PRO A 147 11.88 22.79 -4.81
CA PRO A 147 12.24 22.87 -6.23
C PRO A 147 12.86 21.55 -6.70
N ILE A 148 12.26 20.95 -7.70
CA ILE A 148 12.75 19.71 -8.30
C ILE A 148 13.83 20.00 -9.33
N MET A 149 14.94 19.29 -9.24
CA MET A 149 16.09 19.43 -10.14
C MET A 149 16.39 18.10 -10.83
N SER A 150 17.04 18.14 -11.99
CA SER A 150 17.31 16.96 -12.82
C SER A 150 18.37 16.01 -12.24
N ASP A 151 19.15 16.45 -11.28
CA ASP A 151 20.15 15.66 -10.55
C ASP A 151 19.59 14.97 -9.29
N MET A 152 18.35 15.25 -8.94
CA MET A 152 17.69 14.63 -7.80
C MET A 152 17.23 13.23 -8.16
N ARG A 153 17.57 12.27 -7.31
CA ARG A 153 17.03 10.91 -7.38
C ARG A 153 15.72 10.83 -6.64
N VAL A 154 14.62 10.88 -7.39
CA VAL A 154 13.27 10.74 -6.84
C VAL A 154 12.83 9.29 -6.97
N GLN A 155 12.51 8.68 -5.83
CA GLN A 155 12.06 7.31 -5.74
C GLN A 155 10.72 7.24 -5.05
N VAL A 156 9.80 6.49 -5.62
CA VAL A 156 8.46 6.28 -5.08
C VAL A 156 8.20 4.79 -4.89
N GLU A 157 7.79 4.44 -3.70
CA GLU A 157 7.30 3.13 -3.32
C GLU A 157 5.79 3.23 -3.12
N TYR A 158 5.00 2.33 -3.69
CA TYR A 158 3.55 2.36 -3.64
C TYR A 158 2.94 1.00 -3.95
N GLN A 159 1.65 0.84 -3.67
CA GLN A 159 0.89 -0.34 -4.05
C GLN A 159 -0.05 0.01 -5.21
N VAL A 160 0.07 -0.73 -6.30
CA VAL A 160 -0.87 -0.64 -7.43
C VAL A 160 -2.07 -1.51 -7.12
N SER A 161 -3.26 -0.90 -7.12
CA SER A 161 -4.51 -1.63 -6.92
C SER A 161 -4.80 -2.51 -8.14
N GLU A 162 -4.82 -3.80 -7.94
CA GLU A 162 -5.28 -4.77 -8.94
C GLU A 162 -6.59 -5.41 -8.47
N LYS A 163 -7.63 -5.34 -9.28
CA LYS A 163 -8.97 -5.86 -8.93
C LYS A 163 -8.97 -7.36 -8.61
N ASN A 164 -8.00 -8.09 -9.11
CA ASN A 164 -7.92 -9.54 -9.08
C ASN A 164 -6.77 -10.07 -8.22
N TYR A 165 -6.09 -9.20 -7.48
CA TYR A 165 -4.95 -9.61 -6.67
C TYR A 165 -5.21 -9.27 -5.21
N ASN A 166 -5.39 -10.30 -4.40
CA ASN A 166 -5.42 -10.19 -2.96
C ASN A 166 -4.38 -11.15 -2.38
N SER A 167 -3.64 -10.68 -1.41
CA SER A 167 -2.76 -11.53 -0.61
C SER A 167 -3.21 -11.53 0.85
N PHE A 168 -3.07 -12.67 1.50
CA PHE A 168 -3.20 -12.76 2.94
C PHE A 168 -1.90 -12.32 3.58
N PHE A 169 -2.01 -11.45 4.54
CA PHE A 169 -0.91 -10.91 5.32
C PHE A 169 -1.05 -11.31 6.78
N GLY A 170 0.01 -11.84 7.36
CA GLY A 170 0.11 -12.14 8.79
C GLY A 170 1.41 -11.59 9.38
N PHE A 171 1.29 -10.82 10.44
CA PHE A 171 2.44 -10.31 11.19
C PHE A 171 2.24 -10.55 12.67
N SER A 172 3.28 -10.94 13.36
CA SER A 172 3.29 -10.97 14.82
C SER A 172 4.66 -10.56 15.35
N ARG A 173 4.67 -9.89 16.49
CA ARG A 173 5.88 -9.47 17.18
C ARG A 173 5.71 -9.65 18.68
N ILE A 174 6.76 -10.15 19.34
CA ILE A 174 6.88 -10.17 20.78
C ILE A 174 8.15 -9.38 21.13
N GLU A 175 8.01 -8.40 21.97
CA GLU A 175 9.11 -7.63 22.52
C GLU A 175 9.28 -7.98 24.00
N PHE A 176 10.50 -8.26 24.37
CA PHE A 176 10.89 -8.54 25.75
C PHE A 176 11.99 -7.58 26.19
N LYS A 177 11.71 -6.80 27.23
CA LYS A 177 12.65 -5.84 27.85
C LYS A 177 13.21 -6.42 29.13
N LYS A 178 14.54 -6.51 29.21
CA LYS A 178 15.21 -6.91 30.46
C LYS A 178 16.44 -6.03 30.67
N ASN A 179 16.46 -5.27 31.76
CA ASN A 179 17.51 -4.29 32.07
C ASN A 179 17.65 -3.26 30.93
N LYS A 180 18.83 -3.25 30.28
CA LYS A 180 19.13 -2.37 29.13
C LYS A 180 19.01 -3.07 27.77
N ALA A 181 18.58 -4.34 27.77
CA ALA A 181 18.44 -5.12 26.55
C ALA A 181 16.96 -5.21 26.12
N ILE A 182 16.72 -5.05 24.83
CA ILE A 182 15.44 -5.25 24.18
C ILE A 182 15.59 -6.39 23.19
N HIS A 183 14.77 -7.42 23.32
CA HIS A 183 14.73 -8.57 22.43
C HIS A 183 13.42 -8.55 21.68
N ASN A 184 13.49 -8.59 20.34
CA ASN A 184 12.34 -8.63 19.45
C ASN A 184 12.35 -9.93 18.67
N ILE A 185 11.23 -10.64 18.68
CA ILE A 185 10.97 -11.78 17.80
C ILE A 185 9.78 -11.40 16.94
N SER A 186 9.98 -11.41 15.62
CA SER A 186 8.92 -11.07 14.67
C SER A 186 8.72 -12.22 13.68
N PHE A 187 7.48 -12.48 13.36
CA PHE A 187 7.08 -13.40 12.30
C PHE A 187 6.31 -12.62 11.24
N TYR A 188 6.69 -12.80 9.99
CA TYR A 188 6.05 -12.19 8.83
C TYR A 188 5.68 -13.28 7.84
N ASN A 189 4.46 -13.25 7.37
CA ASN A 189 3.96 -14.12 6.31
C ASN A 189 3.09 -13.32 5.34
N GLU A 190 3.33 -13.48 4.06
CA GLU A 190 2.50 -12.95 3.01
C GLU A 190 2.36 -14.01 1.91
N ASN A 191 1.13 -14.39 1.62
CA ASN A 191 0.83 -15.37 0.59
C ASN A 191 -0.32 -14.89 -0.27
N ASP A 192 -0.23 -15.15 -1.55
CA ASP A 192 -1.34 -14.93 -2.47
C ASP A 192 -2.52 -15.81 -2.06
N ILE A 193 -3.72 -15.24 -2.08
CA ILE A 193 -4.93 -16.01 -1.85
C ILE A 193 -5.16 -16.84 -3.11
N LYS A 194 -4.94 -18.15 -2.99
CA LYS A 194 -5.27 -19.13 -4.03
C LYS A 194 -6.80 -19.15 -4.19
N ASP A 195 -7.26 -19.45 -5.40
CA ASP A 195 -8.67 -19.65 -5.73
C ASP A 195 -9.56 -18.39 -5.72
N GLN A 196 -8.97 -17.21 -5.92
CA GLN A 196 -9.80 -16.07 -6.32
C GLN A 196 -10.21 -16.26 -7.78
N PRO A 197 -11.52 -16.28 -8.10
CA PRO A 197 -11.91 -16.33 -9.50
C PRO A 197 -11.38 -15.06 -10.18
N LEU A 198 -10.46 -15.24 -11.08
CA LEU A 198 -10.24 -14.28 -12.15
C LEU A 198 -11.62 -13.95 -12.70
N LEU A 199 -11.86 -12.76 -13.25
CA LEU A 199 -13.15 -12.27 -13.78
C LEU A 199 -13.91 -13.27 -14.71
N GLN A 200 -13.41 -14.46 -14.90
CA GLN A 200 -14.03 -15.58 -15.60
C GLN A 200 -14.33 -16.68 -14.60
N ASN A 201 -15.59 -17.11 -14.57
CA ASN A 201 -15.95 -18.36 -13.90
C ASN A 201 -15.23 -19.51 -14.60
N ILE A 202 -14.12 -19.93 -14.04
CA ILE A 202 -13.39 -21.10 -14.53
C ILE A 202 -14.16 -22.33 -14.05
N SER A 203 -14.60 -23.17 -14.99
CA SER A 203 -15.28 -24.42 -14.65
C SER A 203 -14.30 -25.41 -14.02
N ASP A 204 -14.82 -26.40 -13.26
CA ASP A 204 -14.00 -27.44 -12.63
C ASP A 204 -13.12 -28.19 -13.65
N ASN A 205 -13.61 -28.40 -14.86
CA ASN A 205 -12.83 -29.01 -15.94
C ASN A 205 -11.66 -28.12 -16.37
N GLN A 206 -11.85 -26.81 -16.44
CA GLN A 206 -10.78 -25.87 -16.79
C GLN A 206 -9.74 -25.80 -15.68
N ILE A 207 -10.17 -25.85 -14.42
CA ILE A 207 -9.27 -25.95 -13.24
C ILE A 207 -8.42 -27.21 -13.33
N GLN A 208 -9.01 -28.37 -13.65
CA GLN A 208 -8.27 -29.62 -13.81
C GLN A 208 -7.27 -29.56 -14.97
N ILE A 209 -7.65 -28.98 -16.12
CA ILE A 209 -6.76 -28.81 -17.27
C ILE A 209 -5.56 -27.93 -16.87
N LEU A 210 -5.78 -26.81 -16.20
CA LEU A 210 -4.72 -25.92 -15.75
C LEU A 210 -3.82 -26.59 -14.70
N SER A 211 -4.40 -27.33 -13.78
CA SER A 211 -3.66 -28.09 -12.76
C SER A 211 -2.77 -29.18 -13.38
N ASN A 212 -3.25 -29.86 -14.40
CA ASN A 212 -2.51 -30.91 -15.09
C ASN A 212 -1.47 -30.36 -16.08
N ALA A 213 -1.68 -29.15 -16.60
CA ALA A 213 -0.78 -28.51 -17.55
C ALA A 213 0.54 -28.08 -16.89
N GLY A 214 0.52 -27.71 -15.60
CA GLY A 214 1.68 -27.16 -14.92
C GLY A 214 2.27 -25.98 -15.71
N ASP A 215 3.56 -26.02 -16.02
CA ASP A 215 4.25 -24.97 -16.79
C ASP A 215 4.16 -25.15 -18.32
N ASN A 216 3.46 -26.19 -18.81
CA ASN A 216 3.32 -26.45 -20.24
C ASN A 216 2.14 -25.70 -20.83
N THR A 217 2.41 -24.55 -21.42
CA THR A 217 1.39 -23.67 -22.04
C THR A 217 0.59 -24.31 -23.16
N ASN A 218 1.12 -25.32 -23.86
CA ASN A 218 0.40 -26.03 -24.92
C ASN A 218 -0.74 -26.90 -24.39
N LEU A 219 -0.70 -27.26 -23.12
CA LEU A 219 -1.74 -28.06 -22.46
C LEU A 219 -2.80 -27.17 -21.76
N MET A 220 -2.63 -25.85 -21.74
CA MET A 220 -3.54 -24.89 -21.13
C MET A 220 -4.74 -24.52 -22.01
N SER A 221 -5.00 -25.23 -23.09
CA SER A 221 -6.14 -24.98 -23.96
C SER A 221 -7.34 -25.84 -23.55
N ALA A 222 -8.48 -25.19 -23.27
CA ALA A 222 -9.76 -25.86 -23.11
C ALA A 222 -10.56 -25.74 -24.43
N PRO A 223 -11.27 -26.78 -24.86
CA PRO A 223 -12.17 -26.66 -25.98
C PRO A 223 -13.24 -25.61 -25.67
N THR A 224 -13.38 -24.61 -26.51
CA THR A 224 -14.50 -23.65 -26.45
C THR A 224 -15.76 -24.46 -26.71
N GLY A 225 -16.58 -24.62 -25.67
CA GLY A 225 -17.89 -25.22 -25.84
C GLY A 225 -18.68 -24.38 -26.83
N ILE A 226 -18.99 -24.98 -27.97
CA ILE A 226 -20.00 -24.44 -28.89
C ILE A 226 -21.34 -24.72 -28.19
N LEU A 227 -22.05 -23.66 -27.80
CA LEU A 227 -23.45 -23.71 -27.41
C LEU A 227 -24.32 -23.85 -28.64
#